data_0504dc6399d0f97c18edc8c4a7fb527f
#
_entry.id   0504dc6399d0f97c18edc8c4a7fb527f
#
_cell.length_a   1.000
_cell.length_b   1.000
_cell.length_c   1.000
_cell.angle_alpha   90.00
_cell.angle_beta   90.00
_cell.angle_gamma   90.00
#
_symmetry.space_group_name_H-M   'P 1'
#
loop_
_entity.id
_entity.type
_entity.pdbx_description
1 polymer ?
#
loop_
_entity_poly.entity_id
_entity_poly.type
_entity_poly.pdbx_seq_one_letter_code
_entity_poly.pdbx_strand_id
1 'polypeptide(L)'
;MIHKLITMLLLCSCATAWGQAPAKSTVIIKAGKLFDARNGRMLTSQAILIEGDRIKEVGDAATVLGHATNARVIDLSAATVLPGLIDCHAHILGNLKDYSPTHDLRTSSAQGVLWGLHNVQIWLDHGFTALRDAGEDDLAYGQLALRDSINMGLVRGPRIVSAGNFVSITGGHGDPDPLAPDQALPRRPNLADNVDEVGVAVRRDLKYGADWIKLMATGGVEDVLSDFNVQELSEEQMAKAVEIAHRARKKVMAHAEGTEGIKAAVRAGVDSVEHGTMLDEQGAALLAQKGTWLVPTLEVFQRLPEIDASSGHDPLSREKGKAILKFQAAAFQRALQNHVKIAFGVDDDPDFLDREFVALVKGGMKPVEALQAATVNAAELLGLSDQIGGIEAGKFADVIAVSGDPLADITNMERVVFVMKGSETIKNTK
;
A
#
# COMPACT_ATOMS: atom_id res chain seq x y z
N MET A 1 13.35 -85.37 11.85
CA MET A 1 14.46 -84.39 11.92
C MET A 1 13.88 -83.04 11.70
N ILE A 2 13.71 -82.27 12.74
CA ILE A 2 13.01 -80.95 12.77
C ILE A 2 14.11 -79.92 12.81
N HIS A 3 14.22 -79.06 11.75
CA HIS A 3 15.09 -77.93 11.75
C HIS A 3 14.33 -76.71 12.32
N LYS A 4 14.82 -76.18 13.46
CA LYS A 4 14.39 -74.94 14.07
C LYS A 4 15.11 -73.78 13.37
N LEU A 5 14.36 -72.91 12.69
CA LEU A 5 14.82 -71.62 12.19
C LEU A 5 14.64 -70.58 13.34
N ILE A 6 15.74 -70.02 13.79
CA ILE A 6 15.74 -68.86 14.73
C ILE A 6 15.78 -67.58 13.89
N THR A 7 14.69 -66.84 13.88
CA THR A 7 14.62 -65.51 13.23
C THR A 7 15.05 -64.47 14.27
N MET A 8 16.19 -63.87 14.05
CA MET A 8 16.73 -62.76 14.87
C MET A 8 16.15 -61.45 14.39
N LEU A 9 15.22 -60.86 15.14
CA LEU A 9 14.71 -59.49 14.90
C LEU A 9 15.75 -58.47 15.34
N LEU A 10 16.35 -57.75 14.40
CA LEU A 10 17.11 -56.53 14.67
C LEU A 10 16.12 -55.36 14.85
N LEU A 11 15.95 -54.88 16.07
CA LEU A 11 15.30 -53.62 16.37
C LEU A 11 16.27 -52.44 16.02
N CYS A 12 16.10 -51.84 14.86
CA CYS A 12 16.72 -50.56 14.54
C CYS A 12 15.97 -49.44 15.30
N SER A 13 16.52 -48.98 16.41
CA SER A 13 16.09 -47.77 17.09
C SER A 13 16.52 -46.54 16.29
N CYS A 14 15.64 -46.04 15.41
CA CYS A 14 15.77 -44.71 14.82
C CYS A 14 15.58 -43.68 15.93
N ALA A 15 16.66 -43.18 16.52
CA ALA A 15 16.65 -41.97 17.32
C ALA A 15 16.32 -40.79 16.36
N THR A 16 15.07 -40.34 16.38
CA THR A 16 14.68 -39.08 15.75
C THR A 16 15.39 -37.95 16.50
N ALA A 17 16.50 -37.47 15.93
CA ALA A 17 17.07 -36.20 16.34
C ALA A 17 16.04 -35.11 16.07
N TRP A 18 15.32 -34.68 17.08
CA TRP A 18 14.55 -33.46 17.05
C TRP A 18 15.57 -32.34 16.92
N GLY A 19 15.73 -31.82 15.69
CA GLY A 19 16.53 -30.64 15.47
C GLY A 19 15.98 -29.52 16.34
N GLN A 20 16.79 -29.00 17.24
CA GLN A 20 16.46 -27.77 17.97
C GLN A 20 16.13 -26.70 16.92
N ALA A 21 14.95 -26.11 17.05
CA ALA A 21 14.61 -24.93 16.25
C ALA A 21 15.76 -23.92 16.39
N PRO A 22 16.23 -23.32 15.29
CA PRO A 22 17.31 -22.35 15.36
C PRO A 22 16.98 -21.28 16.39
N ALA A 23 17.92 -20.97 17.28
CA ALA A 23 17.75 -19.95 18.29
C ALA A 23 17.28 -18.66 17.63
N LYS A 24 16.17 -18.08 18.10
CA LYS A 24 15.66 -16.84 17.56
C LYS A 24 16.76 -15.78 17.61
N SER A 25 17.03 -15.15 16.47
CA SER A 25 18.00 -14.06 16.43
C SER A 25 17.54 -12.93 17.36
N THR A 26 18.43 -12.48 18.23
CA THR A 26 18.16 -11.35 19.12
C THR A 26 18.95 -10.15 18.61
N VAL A 27 18.25 -9.05 18.34
CA VAL A 27 18.82 -7.81 17.83
C VAL A 27 18.38 -6.65 18.73
N ILE A 28 19.28 -5.71 18.99
CA ILE A 28 18.94 -4.43 19.61
C ILE A 28 19.24 -3.32 18.60
N ILE A 29 18.26 -2.46 18.32
CA ILE A 29 18.45 -1.20 17.62
C ILE A 29 18.57 -0.10 18.67
N LYS A 30 19.68 0.62 18.65
CA LYS A 30 19.90 1.80 19.49
C LYS A 30 19.57 3.06 18.70
N ALA A 31 18.58 3.84 19.16
CA ALA A 31 18.07 5.03 18.52
C ALA A 31 18.45 6.30 19.29
N GLY A 32 19.08 7.26 18.63
CA GLY A 32 19.28 8.59 19.23
C GLY A 32 17.97 9.38 19.31
N LYS A 33 17.19 9.34 18.23
CA LYS A 33 15.80 9.80 18.14
C LYS A 33 14.92 8.66 17.67
N LEU A 34 13.72 8.54 18.28
CA LEU A 34 12.70 7.56 17.90
C LEU A 34 11.34 8.24 17.79
N PHE A 35 10.69 8.12 16.65
CA PHE A 35 9.35 8.64 16.46
C PHE A 35 8.31 7.69 17.06
N ASP A 36 7.65 8.15 18.14
CA ASP A 36 6.47 7.50 18.71
C ASP A 36 5.25 7.91 17.87
N ALA A 37 4.94 7.10 16.85
CA ALA A 37 3.91 7.41 15.87
C ALA A 37 2.51 7.50 16.49
N ARG A 38 2.21 6.70 17.54
CA ARG A 38 0.92 6.72 18.22
C ARG A 38 0.67 8.07 18.91
N ASN A 39 1.67 8.60 19.59
CA ASN A 39 1.54 9.83 20.37
C ASN A 39 2.05 11.08 19.61
N GLY A 40 2.57 10.91 18.39
CA GLY A 40 3.04 12.00 17.55
C GLY A 40 4.22 12.79 18.15
N ARG A 41 5.15 12.12 18.82
CA ARG A 41 6.27 12.78 19.51
C ARG A 41 7.61 12.11 19.23
N MET A 42 8.68 12.88 19.36
CA MET A 42 10.05 12.37 19.25
C MET A 42 10.58 12.01 20.65
N LEU A 43 11.00 10.76 20.83
CA LEU A 43 11.70 10.26 21.99
C LEU A 43 13.21 10.29 21.75
N THR A 44 14.01 10.41 22.81
CA THR A 44 15.48 10.40 22.74
C THR A 44 16.05 9.23 23.51
N SER A 45 17.25 8.77 23.11
CA SER A 45 18.01 7.74 23.83
C SER A 45 17.20 6.46 24.07
N GLN A 46 16.53 5.96 23.04
CA GLN A 46 15.74 4.74 23.09
C GLN A 46 16.50 3.55 22.52
N ALA A 47 16.08 2.34 22.92
CA ALA A 47 16.47 1.11 22.24
C ALA A 47 15.26 0.21 22.02
N ILE A 48 15.37 -0.63 20.98
CA ILE A 48 14.35 -1.57 20.53
C ILE A 48 14.96 -2.97 20.61
N LEU A 49 14.44 -3.81 21.47
CA LEU A 49 14.82 -5.23 21.55
C LEU A 49 13.89 -6.04 20.63
N ILE A 50 14.48 -6.83 19.75
CA ILE A 50 13.82 -7.66 18.75
C ILE A 50 14.18 -9.12 19.00
N GLU A 51 13.18 -10.01 19.06
CA GLU A 51 13.35 -11.45 19.11
C GLU A 51 12.59 -12.13 17.96
N GLY A 52 13.32 -12.81 17.10
CA GLY A 52 12.75 -13.32 15.84
C GLY A 52 12.34 -12.15 14.95
N ASP A 53 11.08 -12.12 14.50
CA ASP A 53 10.54 -11.09 13.63
C ASP A 53 9.70 -10.01 14.37
N ARG A 54 9.70 -10.06 15.73
CA ARG A 54 8.85 -9.20 16.57
C ARG A 54 9.66 -8.31 17.49
N ILE A 55 9.11 -7.12 17.72
CA ILE A 55 9.56 -6.22 18.78
C ILE A 55 9.17 -6.85 20.13
N LYS A 56 10.14 -7.04 21.00
CA LYS A 56 9.95 -7.54 22.36
C LYS A 56 9.75 -6.41 23.35
N GLU A 57 10.59 -5.38 23.23
CA GLU A 57 10.64 -4.28 24.18
C GLU A 57 11.12 -3.02 23.50
N VAL A 58 10.59 -1.88 23.96
CA VAL A 58 11.04 -0.53 23.58
C VAL A 58 11.17 0.30 24.86
N GLY A 59 12.27 0.99 25.02
CA GLY A 59 12.47 1.80 26.22
C GLY A 59 13.80 2.53 26.25
N ASP A 60 14.16 3.05 27.43
CA ASP A 60 15.45 3.70 27.66
C ASP A 60 16.62 2.80 27.24
N ALA A 61 17.56 3.37 26.49
CA ALA A 61 18.64 2.59 25.89
C ALA A 61 19.53 1.86 26.91
N ALA A 62 19.81 2.47 28.06
CA ALA A 62 20.65 1.84 29.07
C ALA A 62 19.95 0.62 29.70
N THR A 63 18.63 0.72 29.92
CA THR A 63 17.80 -0.35 30.45
C THR A 63 17.70 -1.52 29.46
N VAL A 64 17.28 -1.26 28.23
CA VAL A 64 17.04 -2.29 27.22
C VAL A 64 18.33 -3.01 26.83
N LEU A 65 19.47 -2.30 26.73
CA LEU A 65 20.78 -2.91 26.49
C LEU A 65 21.19 -3.88 27.60
N GLY A 66 20.77 -3.63 28.85
CA GLY A 66 21.02 -4.53 29.99
C GLY A 66 20.24 -5.87 29.92
N HIS A 67 19.11 -5.90 29.20
CA HIS A 67 18.22 -7.08 29.16
C HIS A 67 18.67 -8.16 28.16
N ALA A 68 19.57 -7.83 27.22
CA ALA A 68 20.01 -8.78 26.19
C ALA A 68 21.48 -8.58 25.81
N THR A 69 22.39 -8.92 26.73
CA THR A 69 23.83 -8.69 26.62
C THR A 69 24.51 -9.43 25.45
N ASN A 70 23.89 -10.49 24.92
CA ASN A 70 24.39 -11.26 23.77
C ASN A 70 23.70 -10.87 22.44
N ALA A 71 22.86 -9.85 22.42
CA ALA A 71 22.19 -9.39 21.20
C ALA A 71 23.18 -8.70 20.24
N ARG A 72 22.92 -8.88 18.95
CA ARG A 72 23.59 -8.06 17.94
C ARG A 72 23.05 -6.62 18.02
N VAL A 73 23.93 -5.66 18.24
CA VAL A 73 23.55 -4.24 18.34
C VAL A 73 23.69 -3.57 16.98
N ILE A 74 22.64 -2.88 16.57
CA ILE A 74 22.63 -1.97 15.41
C ILE A 74 22.54 -0.54 15.98
N ASP A 75 23.61 0.23 15.81
CA ASP A 75 23.67 1.59 16.35
C ASP A 75 23.14 2.60 15.32
N LEU A 76 21.96 3.16 15.57
CA LEU A 76 21.31 4.20 14.78
C LEU A 76 21.25 5.54 15.54
N SER A 77 22.17 5.76 16.50
CA SER A 77 22.15 6.94 17.39
C SER A 77 22.30 8.29 16.65
N ALA A 78 22.89 8.29 15.44
CA ALA A 78 23.02 9.50 14.61
C ALA A 78 21.85 9.75 13.66
N ALA A 79 20.81 8.89 13.66
CA ALA A 79 19.66 8.97 12.78
C ALA A 79 18.35 9.08 13.57
N THR A 80 17.27 9.41 12.89
CA THR A 80 15.91 9.32 13.43
C THR A 80 15.29 8.00 13.02
N VAL A 81 14.90 7.20 13.99
CA VAL A 81 14.26 5.90 13.81
C VAL A 81 12.74 6.07 13.78
N LEU A 82 12.08 5.44 12.81
CA LEU A 82 10.62 5.46 12.64
C LEU A 82 10.11 4.02 12.42
N PRO A 83 8.78 3.78 12.58
CA PRO A 83 8.17 2.57 12.07
C PRO A 83 8.39 2.43 10.56
N GLY A 84 8.40 1.20 10.04
CA GLY A 84 8.31 0.97 8.61
C GLY A 84 7.10 1.70 8.02
N LEU A 85 7.31 2.35 6.88
CA LEU A 85 6.29 3.14 6.18
C LEU A 85 5.26 2.23 5.48
N ILE A 86 4.07 2.77 5.27
CA ILE A 86 2.96 2.10 4.62
C ILE A 86 2.43 3.00 3.51
N ASP A 87 2.38 2.47 2.29
CA ASP A 87 1.74 3.11 1.15
C ASP A 87 0.38 2.45 0.91
N CYS A 88 -0.70 3.24 0.98
CA CYS A 88 -2.07 2.75 0.81
C CYS A 88 -2.60 2.84 -0.61
N HIS A 89 -1.80 3.31 -1.58
CA HIS A 89 -2.18 3.38 -2.98
C HIS A 89 -0.97 3.15 -3.88
N ALA A 90 -0.74 1.91 -4.25
CA ALA A 90 0.31 1.49 -5.15
C ALA A 90 -0.26 0.65 -6.29
N HIS A 91 0.30 0.75 -7.49
CA HIS A 91 0.17 -0.20 -8.58
C HIS A 91 1.53 -0.87 -8.75
N ILE A 92 1.57 -2.20 -8.62
CA ILE A 92 2.86 -2.88 -8.46
C ILE A 92 3.33 -3.62 -9.70
N LEU A 93 2.43 -3.95 -10.62
CA LEU A 93 2.77 -4.72 -11.82
C LEU A 93 3.20 -3.81 -12.98
N GLY A 94 3.90 -4.41 -13.94
CA GLY A 94 4.25 -3.74 -15.20
C GLY A 94 5.43 -2.77 -15.08
N ASN A 95 5.73 -2.15 -16.20
CA ASN A 95 6.72 -1.08 -16.28
C ASN A 95 6.07 0.26 -15.95
N LEU A 96 6.15 0.68 -14.70
CA LEU A 96 5.53 1.92 -14.20
C LEU A 96 6.04 3.21 -14.85
N LYS A 97 6.99 3.12 -15.79
CA LYS A 97 7.51 4.23 -16.60
C LYS A 97 6.99 4.22 -18.06
N ASP A 98 6.18 3.23 -18.43
CA ASP A 98 5.54 3.15 -19.75
C ASP A 98 4.07 3.57 -19.64
N TYR A 99 3.80 4.83 -19.84
CA TYR A 99 2.46 5.45 -19.79
C TYR A 99 1.69 5.34 -21.11
N SER A 100 2.11 4.43 -22.02
CA SER A 100 1.39 4.22 -23.26
C SER A 100 -0.01 3.63 -23.01
N PRO A 101 -1.09 4.15 -23.61
CA PRO A 101 -2.46 3.65 -23.43
C PRO A 101 -2.65 2.15 -23.77
N THR A 102 -1.67 1.53 -24.44
CA THR A 102 -1.72 0.12 -24.79
C THR A 102 -0.72 -0.72 -24.00
N HIS A 103 -0.12 -0.18 -22.93
CA HIS A 103 0.90 -0.88 -22.14
C HIS A 103 0.38 -2.22 -21.63
N ASP A 104 -0.77 -2.25 -20.99
CA ASP A 104 -1.36 -3.44 -20.38
C ASP A 104 -1.79 -4.48 -21.41
N LEU A 105 -2.14 -4.05 -22.64
CA LEU A 105 -2.47 -4.94 -23.73
C LEU A 105 -1.23 -5.64 -24.34
N ARG A 106 -0.03 -5.13 -24.07
CA ARG A 106 1.25 -5.66 -24.62
C ARG A 106 2.09 -6.41 -23.59
N THR A 107 1.74 -6.29 -22.31
CA THR A 107 2.48 -6.91 -21.21
C THR A 107 1.78 -8.21 -20.78
N SER A 108 2.48 -9.35 -20.84
CA SER A 108 1.95 -10.59 -20.30
C SER A 108 1.96 -10.57 -18.77
N SER A 109 1.02 -11.29 -18.13
CA SER A 109 0.99 -11.42 -16.66
C SER A 109 2.34 -11.85 -16.07
N ALA A 110 3.01 -12.84 -16.68
CA ALA A 110 4.33 -13.28 -16.23
C ALA A 110 5.37 -12.15 -16.28
N GLN A 111 5.36 -11.33 -17.31
CA GLN A 111 6.25 -10.17 -17.44
C GLN A 111 5.88 -9.07 -16.44
N GLY A 112 4.58 -8.82 -16.26
CA GLY A 112 4.06 -7.90 -15.24
C GLY A 112 4.53 -8.26 -13.84
N VAL A 113 4.46 -9.54 -13.45
CA VAL A 113 4.96 -10.03 -12.16
C VAL A 113 6.47 -9.86 -11.99
N LEU A 114 7.26 -10.07 -13.05
CA LEU A 114 8.72 -9.84 -12.97
C LEU A 114 9.06 -8.36 -12.79
N TRP A 115 8.33 -7.47 -13.45
CA TRP A 115 8.40 -6.04 -13.18
C TRP A 115 7.96 -5.74 -11.73
N GLY A 116 6.85 -6.31 -11.29
CA GLY A 116 6.35 -6.14 -9.92
C GLY A 116 7.37 -6.55 -8.87
N LEU A 117 8.10 -7.65 -9.09
CA LEU A 117 9.19 -8.05 -8.21
C LEU A 117 10.33 -7.01 -8.16
N HIS A 118 10.64 -6.38 -9.30
CA HIS A 118 11.59 -5.28 -9.36
C HIS A 118 11.08 -4.05 -8.61
N ASN A 119 9.85 -3.63 -8.93
CA ASN A 119 9.23 -2.43 -8.37
C ASN A 119 9.16 -2.49 -6.84
N VAL A 120 8.68 -3.58 -6.25
CA VAL A 120 8.53 -3.70 -4.79
C VAL A 120 9.85 -3.66 -4.02
N GLN A 121 11.01 -3.88 -4.68
CA GLN A 121 12.32 -3.64 -4.06
C GLN A 121 12.57 -2.14 -3.89
N ILE A 122 12.11 -1.30 -4.82
CA ILE A 122 12.26 0.16 -4.72
C ILE A 122 11.45 0.67 -3.53
N TRP A 123 10.18 0.21 -3.35
CA TRP A 123 9.40 0.53 -2.15
C TRP A 123 10.16 0.18 -0.86
N LEU A 124 10.75 -1.02 -0.80
CA LEU A 124 11.55 -1.42 0.36
C LEU A 124 12.75 -0.50 0.59
N ASP A 125 13.48 -0.13 -0.47
CA ASP A 125 14.67 0.72 -0.36
C ASP A 125 14.33 2.15 0.13
N HIS A 126 13.10 2.61 -0.15
CA HIS A 126 12.52 3.86 0.37
C HIS A 126 11.88 3.72 1.76
N GLY A 127 11.93 2.52 2.36
CA GLY A 127 11.44 2.29 3.73
C GLY A 127 9.99 1.89 3.85
N PHE A 128 9.28 1.68 2.73
CA PHE A 128 7.91 1.19 2.75
C PHE A 128 7.91 -0.33 2.94
N THR A 129 7.60 -0.76 4.15
CA THR A 129 7.61 -2.18 4.53
C THR A 129 6.25 -2.85 4.35
N ALA A 130 5.22 -2.07 4.08
CA ALA A 130 3.88 -2.55 3.75
C ALA A 130 3.24 -1.70 2.64
N LEU A 131 2.43 -2.33 1.78
CA LEU A 131 1.72 -1.71 0.67
C LEU A 131 0.26 -2.17 0.64
N ARG A 132 -0.65 -1.28 0.19
CA ARG A 132 -1.91 -1.69 -0.40
C ARG A 132 -1.81 -1.48 -1.92
N ASP A 133 -1.77 -2.60 -2.64
CA ASP A 133 -1.96 -2.60 -4.09
C ASP A 133 -3.42 -2.23 -4.39
N ALA A 134 -3.59 -1.15 -5.15
CA ALA A 134 -4.88 -0.54 -5.43
C ALA A 134 -5.63 -1.23 -6.59
N GLY A 135 -5.15 -2.37 -7.02
CA GLY A 135 -5.70 -3.16 -8.11
C GLY A 135 -4.87 -3.08 -9.38
N GLU A 136 -5.12 -4.02 -10.28
CA GLU A 136 -4.37 -4.16 -11.52
C GLU A 136 -5.29 -4.59 -12.67
N ASP A 137 -4.86 -4.34 -13.90
CA ASP A 137 -5.52 -4.84 -15.10
C ASP A 137 -5.12 -6.27 -15.49
N ASP A 138 -4.37 -6.96 -14.65
CA ASP A 138 -3.94 -8.34 -14.92
C ASP A 138 -5.04 -9.36 -14.60
N LEU A 139 -5.67 -9.88 -15.64
CA LEU A 139 -6.73 -10.90 -15.52
C LEU A 139 -6.26 -12.24 -14.92
N ALA A 140 -4.95 -12.47 -14.83
CA ALA A 140 -4.37 -13.64 -14.20
C ALA A 140 -4.02 -13.43 -12.72
N TYR A 141 -4.28 -12.24 -12.17
CA TYR A 141 -4.03 -11.90 -10.77
C TYR A 141 -2.55 -12.04 -10.35
N GLY A 142 -1.64 -11.57 -11.19
CA GLY A 142 -0.20 -11.61 -10.93
C GLY A 142 0.22 -10.91 -9.64
N GLN A 143 -0.45 -9.82 -9.27
CA GLN A 143 -0.24 -9.10 -8.01
C GLN A 143 -0.54 -9.99 -6.78
N LEU A 144 -1.57 -10.83 -6.84
CA LEU A 144 -1.86 -11.78 -5.77
C LEU A 144 -0.81 -12.89 -5.71
N ALA A 145 -0.33 -13.37 -6.87
CA ALA A 145 0.74 -14.35 -6.94
C ALA A 145 2.06 -13.80 -6.38
N LEU A 146 2.38 -12.53 -6.66
CA LEU A 146 3.55 -11.85 -6.09
C LEU A 146 3.42 -11.70 -4.58
N ARG A 147 2.28 -11.22 -4.06
CA ARG A 147 1.97 -11.14 -2.63
C ARG A 147 2.18 -12.49 -1.93
N ASP A 148 1.60 -13.54 -2.49
CA ASP A 148 1.66 -14.89 -1.91
C ASP A 148 3.08 -15.45 -1.94
N SER A 149 3.84 -15.18 -3.00
CA SER A 149 5.26 -15.56 -3.10
C SER A 149 6.12 -14.87 -2.05
N ILE A 150 5.85 -13.59 -1.75
CA ILE A 150 6.50 -12.85 -0.67
C ILE A 150 6.12 -13.45 0.69
N ASN A 151 4.82 -13.74 0.92
CA ASN A 151 4.34 -14.33 2.16
C ASN A 151 4.92 -15.73 2.43
N MET A 152 5.17 -16.51 1.38
CA MET A 152 5.84 -17.83 1.45
C MET A 152 7.36 -17.70 1.64
N GLY A 153 7.93 -16.51 1.54
CA GLY A 153 9.38 -16.31 1.60
C GLY A 153 10.14 -16.78 0.35
N LEU A 154 9.46 -16.98 -0.78
CA LEU A 154 10.11 -17.35 -2.04
C LEU A 154 10.87 -16.18 -2.66
N VAL A 155 10.36 -14.98 -2.46
CA VAL A 155 10.97 -13.73 -2.91
C VAL A 155 10.87 -12.68 -1.81
N ARG A 156 11.82 -11.74 -1.81
CA ARG A 156 11.81 -10.61 -0.87
C ARG A 156 10.85 -9.54 -1.36
N GLY A 157 10.13 -8.89 -0.45
CA GLY A 157 9.23 -7.78 -0.75
C GLY A 157 8.56 -7.21 0.52
N PRO A 158 7.82 -6.11 0.42
CA PRO A 158 7.00 -5.58 1.51
C PRO A 158 5.84 -6.53 1.86
N ARG A 159 5.11 -6.24 2.95
CA ARG A 159 3.80 -6.85 3.19
C ARG A 159 2.80 -6.24 2.22
N ILE A 160 2.09 -7.06 1.46
CA ILE A 160 1.13 -6.57 0.47
C ILE A 160 -0.28 -7.02 0.89
N VAL A 161 -1.23 -6.08 0.84
CA VAL A 161 -2.65 -6.36 0.71
C VAL A 161 -3.11 -5.85 -0.65
N SER A 162 -3.93 -6.60 -1.37
CA SER A 162 -4.23 -6.30 -2.77
C SER A 162 -5.72 -6.28 -3.06
N ALA A 163 -6.14 -5.36 -3.93
CA ALA A 163 -7.54 -5.16 -4.29
C ALA A 163 -8.03 -6.03 -5.47
N GLY A 164 -7.19 -6.83 -6.09
CA GLY A 164 -7.58 -7.62 -7.27
C GLY A 164 -7.63 -6.79 -8.55
N ASN A 165 -8.67 -6.94 -9.36
CA ASN A 165 -8.86 -6.13 -10.57
C ASN A 165 -9.74 -4.91 -10.29
N PHE A 166 -9.63 -3.88 -11.15
CA PHE A 166 -10.52 -2.71 -11.09
C PHE A 166 -11.95 -3.09 -11.48
N VAL A 167 -12.93 -2.84 -10.67
CA VAL A 167 -14.35 -2.94 -11.07
C VAL A 167 -14.75 -1.60 -11.69
N SER A 168 -15.03 -1.60 -13.00
CA SER A 168 -15.36 -0.42 -13.79
C SER A 168 -16.53 -0.69 -14.73
N ILE A 169 -16.94 0.32 -15.48
CA ILE A 169 -17.94 0.21 -16.56
C ILE A 169 -17.25 0.09 -17.91
N THR A 170 -17.99 -0.34 -18.93
CA THR A 170 -17.54 -0.27 -20.35
C THR A 170 -17.26 1.18 -20.72
N GLY A 171 -16.06 1.45 -21.23
CA GLY A 171 -15.59 2.79 -21.56
C GLY A 171 -15.29 3.69 -20.37
N GLY A 172 -15.23 3.13 -19.15
CA GLY A 172 -14.83 3.83 -17.93
C GLY A 172 -13.33 3.80 -17.68
N HIS A 173 -12.91 4.41 -16.57
CA HIS A 173 -11.51 4.59 -16.20
C HIS A 173 -10.72 3.27 -16.07
N GLY A 174 -11.36 2.18 -15.68
CA GLY A 174 -10.76 0.85 -15.60
C GLY A 174 -11.05 -0.03 -16.82
N ASP A 175 -11.39 0.54 -17.98
CA ASP A 175 -11.50 -0.18 -19.26
C ASP A 175 -10.24 0.09 -20.08
N PRO A 176 -9.31 -0.87 -20.23
CA PRO A 176 -8.06 -0.66 -20.94
C PRO A 176 -8.19 -0.80 -22.47
N ASP A 177 -9.41 -0.85 -23.04
CA ASP A 177 -9.62 -1.00 -24.48
C ASP A 177 -9.78 0.36 -25.18
N PRO A 178 -8.69 0.97 -25.72
CA PRO A 178 -8.76 2.23 -26.47
C PRO A 178 -9.02 2.02 -27.97
N LEU A 179 -9.39 0.82 -28.39
CA LEU A 179 -9.47 0.48 -29.81
C LEU A 179 -10.69 1.08 -30.50
N ALA A 180 -10.59 1.21 -31.82
CA ALA A 180 -11.73 1.63 -32.65
C ALA A 180 -12.88 0.62 -32.58
N PRO A 181 -14.14 1.03 -32.75
CA PRO A 181 -15.31 0.15 -32.56
C PRO A 181 -15.38 -1.07 -33.48
N ASP A 182 -14.64 -1.07 -34.56
CA ASP A 182 -14.52 -2.19 -35.51
C ASP A 182 -13.36 -3.15 -35.18
N GLN A 183 -12.62 -2.85 -34.11
CA GLN A 183 -11.61 -3.72 -33.50
C GLN A 183 -12.18 -4.29 -32.22
N ALA A 184 -12.13 -5.59 -32.02
CA ALA A 184 -12.74 -6.22 -30.86
C ALA A 184 -11.69 -6.90 -29.97
N LEU A 185 -11.67 -6.52 -28.69
CA LEU A 185 -11.11 -7.34 -27.62
C LEU A 185 -12.23 -8.14 -26.94
N PRO A 186 -11.93 -9.30 -26.36
CA PRO A 186 -12.88 -9.98 -25.50
C PRO A 186 -13.23 -9.05 -24.31
N ARG A 187 -14.55 -8.89 -24.02
CA ARG A 187 -14.99 -8.13 -22.87
C ARG A 187 -14.33 -8.64 -21.59
N ARG A 188 -13.73 -7.75 -20.84
CA ARG A 188 -13.07 -8.09 -19.60
C ARG A 188 -14.09 -8.38 -18.49
N PRO A 189 -13.85 -9.38 -17.62
CA PRO A 189 -14.80 -9.82 -16.61
C PRO A 189 -14.93 -8.86 -15.40
N ASN A 190 -14.11 -7.85 -15.33
CA ASN A 190 -14.16 -6.77 -14.33
C ASN A 190 -14.99 -5.57 -14.81
N LEU A 191 -15.41 -5.53 -16.08
CA LEU A 191 -16.33 -4.51 -16.60
C LEU A 191 -17.77 -4.90 -16.26
N ALA A 192 -18.47 -3.99 -15.58
CA ALA A 192 -19.75 -4.24 -14.95
C ALA A 192 -20.70 -3.05 -15.17
N ASP A 193 -21.61 -3.18 -16.16
CA ASP A 193 -22.53 -2.09 -16.56
C ASP A 193 -23.83 -2.07 -15.77
N ASN A 194 -24.05 -3.06 -14.89
CA ASN A 194 -25.23 -3.15 -14.03
C ASN A 194 -24.88 -3.77 -12.66
N VAL A 195 -25.82 -3.70 -11.72
CA VAL A 195 -25.66 -4.15 -10.33
C VAL A 195 -25.30 -5.64 -10.21
N ASP A 196 -25.87 -6.49 -11.06
CA ASP A 196 -25.60 -7.92 -11.02
C ASP A 196 -24.18 -8.25 -11.51
N GLU A 197 -23.71 -7.58 -12.56
CA GLU A 197 -22.35 -7.72 -13.08
C GLU A 197 -21.32 -7.24 -12.06
N VAL A 198 -21.55 -6.14 -11.36
CA VAL A 198 -20.70 -5.72 -10.22
C VAL A 198 -20.62 -6.84 -9.19
N GLY A 199 -21.76 -7.46 -8.85
CA GLY A 199 -21.77 -8.60 -7.93
C GLY A 199 -20.95 -9.79 -8.41
N VAL A 200 -20.90 -10.05 -9.72
CA VAL A 200 -20.07 -11.10 -10.32
C VAL A 200 -18.59 -10.74 -10.27
N ALA A 201 -18.22 -9.51 -10.66
CA ALA A 201 -16.84 -9.04 -10.66
C ALA A 201 -16.23 -9.09 -9.24
N VAL A 202 -16.92 -8.55 -8.25
CA VAL A 202 -16.48 -8.60 -6.84
C VAL A 202 -16.29 -10.03 -6.34
N ARG A 203 -17.24 -10.95 -6.64
CA ARG A 203 -17.08 -12.36 -6.25
C ARG A 203 -15.91 -13.05 -6.95
N ARG A 204 -15.57 -12.61 -8.15
CA ARG A 204 -14.41 -13.13 -8.87
C ARG A 204 -13.12 -12.72 -8.17
N ASP A 205 -12.97 -11.45 -7.78
CA ASP A 205 -11.81 -10.98 -7.03
C ASP A 205 -11.68 -11.70 -5.68
N LEU A 206 -12.77 -11.82 -4.94
CA LEU A 206 -12.81 -12.58 -3.68
C LEU A 206 -12.44 -14.06 -3.88
N LYS A 207 -12.90 -14.69 -4.97
CA LYS A 207 -12.56 -16.07 -5.30
C LYS A 207 -11.06 -16.28 -5.48
N TYR A 208 -10.38 -15.33 -6.10
CA TYR A 208 -8.94 -15.40 -6.35
C TYR A 208 -8.10 -14.85 -5.19
N GLY A 209 -8.73 -14.39 -4.11
CA GLY A 209 -8.05 -14.07 -2.86
C GLY A 209 -7.71 -12.59 -2.67
N ALA A 210 -8.41 -11.69 -3.35
CA ALA A 210 -8.28 -10.25 -3.10
C ALA A 210 -8.54 -9.92 -1.62
N ASP A 211 -7.74 -9.02 -1.06
CA ASP A 211 -7.87 -8.52 0.31
C ASP A 211 -8.79 -7.32 0.40
N TRP A 212 -8.88 -6.58 -0.67
CA TRP A 212 -9.71 -5.40 -0.88
C TRP A 212 -10.46 -5.50 -2.21
N ILE A 213 -11.45 -4.62 -2.42
CA ILE A 213 -12.09 -4.41 -3.72
C ILE A 213 -11.81 -2.97 -4.16
N LYS A 214 -11.41 -2.78 -5.42
CA LYS A 214 -11.24 -1.46 -6.04
C LYS A 214 -12.38 -1.19 -7.00
N LEU A 215 -13.01 -0.02 -6.83
CA LEU A 215 -14.07 0.51 -7.69
C LEU A 215 -13.58 1.75 -8.41
N MET A 216 -14.05 1.96 -9.64
CA MET A 216 -13.92 3.21 -10.37
C MET A 216 -15.25 3.97 -10.25
N ALA A 217 -15.33 4.89 -9.28
CA ALA A 217 -16.56 5.66 -9.06
C ALA A 217 -16.71 6.81 -10.05
N THR A 218 -15.62 7.31 -10.58
CA THR A 218 -15.58 8.35 -11.64
C THR A 218 -14.62 7.95 -12.74
N GLY A 219 -14.64 8.67 -13.86
CA GLY A 219 -13.53 8.72 -14.78
C GLY A 219 -12.25 9.24 -14.12
N GLY A 220 -11.14 9.16 -14.81
CA GLY A 220 -9.82 9.53 -14.32
C GLY A 220 -9.00 10.33 -15.31
N VAL A 221 -7.74 10.55 -14.93
CA VAL A 221 -6.79 11.37 -15.71
C VAL A 221 -5.96 10.52 -16.65
N GLU A 222 -5.53 9.34 -16.21
CA GLU A 222 -4.56 8.50 -16.92
C GLU A 222 -5.13 7.63 -18.04
N ASP A 223 -6.38 7.82 -18.41
CA ASP A 223 -7.01 7.14 -19.55
C ASP A 223 -7.48 8.13 -20.63
N VAL A 224 -7.78 7.63 -21.82
CA VAL A 224 -8.23 8.43 -22.98
C VAL A 224 -9.74 8.36 -23.20
N LEU A 225 -10.47 7.57 -22.44
CA LEU A 225 -11.89 7.26 -22.68
C LEU A 225 -12.81 8.05 -21.76
N SER A 226 -12.44 8.21 -20.50
CA SER A 226 -13.31 8.74 -19.45
C SER A 226 -13.11 10.24 -19.18
N ASP A 227 -14.03 10.84 -18.46
CA ASP A 227 -13.92 12.22 -17.94
C ASP A 227 -13.90 12.16 -16.41
N PHE A 228 -12.81 12.64 -15.79
CA PHE A 228 -12.61 12.63 -14.34
C PHE A 228 -13.75 13.29 -13.55
N ASN A 229 -14.54 14.18 -14.18
CA ASN A 229 -15.65 14.86 -13.54
C ASN A 229 -16.96 14.07 -13.58
N VAL A 230 -17.01 12.98 -14.35
CA VAL A 230 -18.22 12.18 -14.56
C VAL A 230 -18.25 10.97 -13.63
N GLN A 231 -19.38 10.80 -12.92
CA GLN A 231 -19.63 9.58 -12.16
C GLN A 231 -19.86 8.40 -13.12
N GLU A 232 -19.15 7.29 -12.90
CA GLU A 232 -19.24 6.05 -13.70
C GLU A 232 -20.14 5.01 -13.02
N LEU A 233 -19.70 4.43 -11.93
CA LEU A 233 -20.53 3.51 -11.18
C LEU A 233 -21.62 4.27 -10.42
N SER A 234 -22.86 3.81 -10.53
CA SER A 234 -23.97 4.36 -9.73
C SER A 234 -23.79 4.05 -8.24
N GLU A 235 -24.44 4.83 -7.38
CA GLU A 235 -24.45 4.57 -5.93
C GLU A 235 -24.95 3.14 -5.62
N GLU A 236 -25.96 2.65 -6.35
CA GLU A 236 -26.51 1.29 -6.19
C GLU A 236 -25.49 0.21 -6.58
N GLN A 237 -24.75 0.40 -7.67
CA GLN A 237 -23.66 -0.51 -8.09
C GLN A 237 -22.57 -0.57 -7.04
N MET A 238 -22.10 0.58 -6.55
CA MET A 238 -21.09 0.66 -5.49
C MET A 238 -21.59 0.05 -4.18
N ALA A 239 -22.84 0.31 -3.79
CA ALA A 239 -23.44 -0.29 -2.59
C ALA A 239 -23.51 -1.82 -2.70
N LYS A 240 -23.76 -2.38 -3.90
CA LYS A 240 -23.72 -3.82 -4.13
C LYS A 240 -22.32 -4.40 -3.91
N ALA A 241 -21.29 -3.72 -4.40
CA ALA A 241 -19.89 -4.11 -4.19
C ALA A 241 -19.56 -4.12 -2.68
N VAL A 242 -19.90 -3.04 -1.97
CA VAL A 242 -19.71 -2.89 -0.52
C VAL A 242 -20.44 -4.01 0.26
N GLU A 243 -21.71 -4.27 -0.05
CA GLU A 243 -22.49 -5.35 0.57
C GLU A 243 -21.77 -6.70 0.48
N ILE A 244 -21.26 -7.05 -0.70
CA ILE A 244 -20.63 -8.35 -0.93
C ILE A 244 -19.26 -8.41 -0.26
N ALA A 245 -18.44 -7.37 -0.39
CA ALA A 245 -17.11 -7.29 0.20
C ALA A 245 -17.18 -7.32 1.73
N HIS A 246 -18.02 -6.50 2.36
CA HIS A 246 -18.16 -6.45 3.81
C HIS A 246 -18.70 -7.76 4.39
N ARG A 247 -19.61 -8.45 3.68
CA ARG A 247 -20.07 -9.79 4.06
C ARG A 247 -18.92 -10.80 4.06
N ALA A 248 -17.95 -10.63 3.17
CA ALA A 248 -16.72 -11.42 3.13
C ALA A 248 -15.62 -10.88 4.08
N ARG A 249 -15.92 -9.85 4.90
CA ARG A 249 -14.99 -9.15 5.80
C ARG A 249 -13.80 -8.52 5.05
N LYS A 250 -14.06 -8.07 3.82
CA LYS A 250 -13.11 -7.33 3.00
C LYS A 250 -13.59 -5.89 2.88
N LYS A 251 -12.66 -4.97 2.71
CA LYS A 251 -12.91 -3.53 2.57
C LYS A 251 -12.99 -3.13 1.10
N VAL A 252 -13.55 -1.94 0.86
CA VAL A 252 -13.72 -1.38 -0.48
C VAL A 252 -13.08 -0.01 -0.56
N MET A 253 -12.29 0.21 -1.59
CA MET A 253 -11.72 1.49 -1.96
C MET A 253 -12.30 1.96 -3.29
N ALA A 254 -12.45 3.28 -3.46
CA ALA A 254 -13.01 3.86 -4.68
C ALA A 254 -12.12 4.97 -5.22
N HIS A 255 -11.63 4.81 -6.44
CA HIS A 255 -11.16 5.94 -7.24
C HIS A 255 -12.33 6.92 -7.42
N ALA A 256 -12.18 8.16 -7.03
CA ALA A 256 -13.21 9.17 -7.17
C ALA A 256 -12.61 10.58 -7.22
N GLU A 257 -12.69 11.18 -8.39
CA GLU A 257 -12.19 12.54 -8.66
C GLU A 257 -13.31 13.58 -8.60
N GLY A 258 -14.35 13.37 -9.39
CA GLY A 258 -15.50 14.27 -9.50
C GLY A 258 -16.37 14.29 -8.25
N THR A 259 -16.85 15.47 -7.88
CA THR A 259 -17.60 15.76 -6.64
C THR A 259 -18.79 14.82 -6.40
N GLU A 260 -19.60 14.53 -7.43
CA GLU A 260 -20.78 13.68 -7.28
C GLU A 260 -20.41 12.22 -7.10
N GLY A 261 -19.37 11.72 -7.80
CA GLY A 261 -18.86 10.37 -7.63
C GLY A 261 -18.27 10.14 -6.24
N ILE A 262 -17.51 11.14 -5.71
CA ILE A 262 -17.01 11.10 -4.32
C ILE A 262 -18.18 10.92 -3.34
N LYS A 263 -19.21 11.78 -3.43
CA LYS A 263 -20.36 11.71 -2.53
C LYS A 263 -21.15 10.41 -2.68
N ALA A 264 -21.33 9.92 -3.91
CA ALA A 264 -21.99 8.64 -4.17
C ALA A 264 -21.21 7.45 -3.59
N ALA A 265 -19.88 7.41 -3.75
CA ALA A 265 -19.03 6.37 -3.17
C ALA A 265 -19.13 6.34 -1.63
N VAL A 266 -19.09 7.52 -0.99
CA VAL A 266 -19.23 7.62 0.48
C VAL A 266 -20.61 7.21 0.95
N ARG A 267 -21.70 7.58 0.24
CA ARG A 267 -23.06 7.13 0.57
C ARG A 267 -23.22 5.62 0.39
N ALA A 268 -22.61 5.05 -0.64
CA ALA A 268 -22.57 3.61 -0.87
C ALA A 268 -21.83 2.83 0.23
N GLY A 269 -21.00 3.51 1.03
CA GLY A 269 -20.34 2.92 2.21
C GLY A 269 -18.94 2.38 1.96
N VAL A 270 -18.20 2.92 0.99
CA VAL A 270 -16.79 2.56 0.77
C VAL A 270 -15.93 2.92 1.99
N ASP A 271 -14.88 2.15 2.24
CA ASP A 271 -13.98 2.34 3.38
C ASP A 271 -12.95 3.45 3.12
N SER A 272 -12.54 3.65 1.88
CA SER A 272 -11.70 4.78 1.48
C SER A 272 -12.08 5.33 0.11
N VAL A 273 -11.87 6.66 -0.03
CA VAL A 273 -11.87 7.39 -1.28
C VAL A 273 -10.42 7.68 -1.64
N GLU A 274 -10.06 7.36 -2.86
CA GLU A 274 -8.75 7.62 -3.41
C GLU A 274 -8.81 8.93 -4.20
N HIS A 275 -7.76 9.75 -4.11
CA HIS A 275 -7.60 11.08 -4.70
C HIS A 275 -8.53 12.13 -4.10
N GLY A 276 -9.82 12.08 -4.38
CA GLY A 276 -10.77 13.07 -3.87
C GLY A 276 -10.50 14.48 -4.38
N THR A 277 -9.95 14.63 -5.58
CA THR A 277 -9.33 15.86 -6.09
C THR A 277 -10.32 17.01 -6.26
N MET A 278 -11.61 16.71 -6.48
CA MET A 278 -12.67 17.73 -6.57
C MET A 278 -13.60 17.68 -5.33
N LEU A 279 -13.09 17.28 -4.18
CA LEU A 279 -13.84 17.22 -2.92
C LEU A 279 -14.40 18.62 -2.56
N ASP A 280 -15.74 18.74 -2.47
CA ASP A 280 -16.42 19.94 -2.00
C ASP A 280 -16.66 19.91 -0.47
N GLU A 281 -17.22 20.98 0.07
CA GLU A 281 -17.49 21.09 1.51
C GLU A 281 -18.48 20.01 2.00
N GLN A 282 -19.50 19.69 1.19
CA GLN A 282 -20.48 18.66 1.55
C GLN A 282 -19.86 17.26 1.53
N GLY A 283 -19.01 16.99 0.54
CA GLY A 283 -18.27 15.74 0.44
C GLY A 283 -17.31 15.55 1.61
N ALA A 284 -16.58 16.61 2.00
CA ALA A 284 -15.66 16.57 3.14
C ALA A 284 -16.41 16.30 4.46
N ALA A 285 -17.51 17.00 4.68
CA ALA A 285 -18.36 16.77 5.85
C ALA A 285 -18.94 15.34 5.87
N LEU A 286 -19.31 14.80 4.71
CA LEU A 286 -19.85 13.44 4.57
C LEU A 286 -18.78 12.37 4.87
N LEU A 287 -17.55 12.53 4.32
CA LEU A 287 -16.41 11.68 4.64
C LEU A 287 -16.16 11.61 6.16
N ALA A 288 -16.08 12.79 6.79
CA ALA A 288 -15.88 12.89 8.23
C ALA A 288 -17.01 12.23 9.03
N GLN A 289 -18.26 12.48 8.65
CA GLN A 289 -19.45 11.90 9.31
C GLN A 289 -19.49 10.37 9.20
N LYS A 290 -19.13 9.82 8.06
CA LYS A 290 -19.13 8.36 7.81
C LYS A 290 -17.86 7.68 8.32
N GLY A 291 -16.80 8.44 8.63
CA GLY A 291 -15.50 7.91 9.01
C GLY A 291 -14.76 7.27 7.83
N THR A 292 -15.15 7.59 6.60
CA THR A 292 -14.49 7.13 5.38
C THR A 292 -13.13 7.81 5.27
N TRP A 293 -12.09 7.04 4.92
CA TRP A 293 -10.74 7.55 4.76
C TRP A 293 -10.56 8.27 3.42
N LEU A 294 -9.63 9.23 3.40
CA LEU A 294 -9.10 9.82 2.17
C LEU A 294 -7.64 9.39 2.01
N VAL A 295 -7.30 8.90 0.82
CA VAL A 295 -5.91 8.66 0.39
C VAL A 295 -5.64 9.62 -0.76
N PRO A 296 -5.01 10.79 -0.51
CA PRO A 296 -5.11 11.94 -1.41
C PRO A 296 -4.19 11.91 -2.62
N THR A 297 -3.09 11.16 -2.60
CA THR A 297 -2.12 11.02 -3.72
C THR A 297 -1.80 12.36 -4.39
N LEU A 298 -1.33 13.33 -3.60
CA LEU A 298 -1.18 14.71 -4.10
C LEU A 298 -0.07 14.88 -5.12
N GLU A 299 1.01 14.14 -4.92
CA GLU A 299 2.24 14.29 -5.71
C GLU A 299 2.04 13.94 -7.18
N VAL A 300 1.38 12.83 -7.47
CA VAL A 300 1.19 12.34 -8.84
C VAL A 300 0.55 13.41 -9.74
N PHE A 301 -0.50 14.10 -9.26
CA PHE A 301 -1.15 15.17 -10.02
C PHE A 301 -0.26 16.41 -10.17
N GLN A 302 0.56 16.73 -9.17
CA GLN A 302 1.50 17.86 -9.24
C GLN A 302 2.61 17.60 -10.26
N ARG A 303 3.01 16.34 -10.43
CA ARG A 303 4.05 15.92 -11.37
C ARG A 303 3.55 15.76 -12.81
N LEU A 304 2.31 15.37 -13.04
CA LEU A 304 1.74 15.12 -14.36
C LEU A 304 2.04 16.22 -15.42
N PRO A 305 1.94 17.53 -15.09
CA PRO A 305 2.27 18.58 -16.05
C PRO A 305 3.76 18.65 -16.43
N GLU A 306 4.64 18.06 -15.61
CA GLU A 306 6.10 18.08 -15.80
C GLU A 306 6.60 16.87 -16.60
N ILE A 307 5.74 15.84 -16.80
CA ILE A 307 6.14 14.62 -17.50
C ILE A 307 6.42 14.93 -18.98
N ASP A 308 7.60 14.50 -19.43
CA ASP A 308 8.05 14.68 -20.80
C ASP A 308 7.12 13.95 -21.79
N ALA A 309 6.87 14.57 -22.92
CA ALA A 309 6.13 13.97 -24.03
C ALA A 309 6.74 12.65 -24.55
N SER A 310 8.01 12.40 -24.29
CA SER A 310 8.67 11.13 -24.66
C SER A 310 8.31 9.95 -23.74
N SER A 311 7.65 10.18 -22.61
CA SER A 311 7.26 9.14 -21.63
C SER A 311 6.15 8.21 -22.11
N GLY A 312 5.51 8.53 -23.25
CA GLY A 312 4.39 7.76 -23.78
C GLY A 312 3.01 8.23 -23.33
N HIS A 313 2.92 9.19 -22.42
CA HIS A 313 1.64 9.76 -22.00
C HIS A 313 0.85 10.33 -23.19
N ASP A 314 -0.43 10.00 -23.21
CA ASP A 314 -1.35 10.63 -24.16
C ASP A 314 -1.44 12.13 -23.89
N PRO A 315 -1.46 12.99 -24.95
CA PRO A 315 -1.65 14.41 -24.77
C PRO A 315 -2.92 14.78 -24.01
N LEU A 316 -4.00 13.98 -24.13
CA LEU A 316 -5.27 14.21 -23.43
C LEU A 316 -5.11 14.00 -21.91
N SER A 317 -4.40 12.94 -21.48
CA SER A 317 -4.12 12.69 -20.05
C SER A 317 -3.38 13.86 -19.41
N ARG A 318 -2.40 14.43 -20.11
CA ARG A 318 -1.68 15.62 -19.64
C ARG A 318 -2.57 16.87 -19.54
N GLU A 319 -3.49 17.06 -20.48
CA GLU A 319 -4.45 18.18 -20.42
C GLU A 319 -5.47 17.98 -19.29
N LYS A 320 -5.96 16.74 -19.06
CA LYS A 320 -6.79 16.40 -17.91
C LYS A 320 -6.04 16.67 -16.59
N GLY A 321 -4.76 16.27 -16.47
CA GLY A 321 -3.91 16.53 -15.28
C GLY A 321 -3.81 18.04 -14.98
N LYS A 322 -3.53 18.88 -15.97
CA LYS A 322 -3.53 20.34 -15.80
C LYS A 322 -4.91 20.88 -15.40
N ALA A 323 -5.96 20.29 -15.93
CA ALA A 323 -7.33 20.75 -15.66
C ALA A 323 -7.77 20.43 -14.23
N ILE A 324 -7.42 19.25 -13.71
CA ILE A 324 -7.82 18.77 -12.38
C ILE A 324 -6.98 19.40 -11.27
N LEU A 325 -5.69 19.62 -11.50
CA LEU A 325 -4.73 20.12 -10.50
C LEU A 325 -5.21 21.42 -9.80
N LYS A 326 -5.93 22.26 -10.49
CA LYS A 326 -6.47 23.50 -9.92
C LYS A 326 -7.49 23.31 -8.78
N PHE A 327 -8.07 22.12 -8.65
CA PHE A 327 -9.03 21.81 -7.59
C PHE A 327 -8.35 21.19 -6.35
N GLN A 328 -7.22 20.50 -6.53
CA GLN A 328 -6.57 19.67 -5.55
C GLN A 328 -6.29 20.39 -4.22
N ALA A 329 -5.63 21.55 -4.27
CA ALA A 329 -5.26 22.29 -3.06
C ALA A 329 -6.48 22.66 -2.20
N ALA A 330 -7.56 23.15 -2.84
CA ALA A 330 -8.77 23.50 -2.12
C ALA A 330 -9.51 22.27 -1.56
N ALA A 331 -9.53 21.17 -2.29
CA ALA A 331 -10.11 19.90 -1.85
C ALA A 331 -9.39 19.35 -0.62
N PHE A 332 -8.05 19.31 -0.66
CA PHE A 332 -7.26 18.82 0.46
C PHE A 332 -7.41 19.71 1.70
N GLN A 333 -7.44 21.03 1.55
CA GLN A 333 -7.71 21.96 2.65
C GLN A 333 -9.09 21.71 3.29
N ARG A 334 -10.13 21.43 2.49
CA ARG A 334 -11.47 21.06 3.02
C ARG A 334 -11.43 19.76 3.82
N ALA A 335 -10.68 18.75 3.33
CA ALA A 335 -10.50 17.52 4.06
C ALA A 335 -9.85 17.75 5.44
N LEU A 336 -8.79 18.58 5.50
CA LEU A 336 -8.14 18.93 6.76
C LEU A 336 -9.07 19.70 7.71
N GLN A 337 -9.80 20.71 7.20
CA GLN A 337 -10.72 21.52 7.98
C GLN A 337 -11.90 20.73 8.55
N ASN A 338 -12.36 19.73 7.84
CA ASN A 338 -13.44 18.82 8.28
C ASN A 338 -12.93 17.61 9.07
N HIS A 339 -11.64 17.55 9.41
CA HIS A 339 -11.03 16.45 10.15
C HIS A 339 -11.26 15.07 9.51
N VAL A 340 -11.23 15.02 8.18
CA VAL A 340 -11.30 13.76 7.45
C VAL A 340 -10.10 12.90 7.81
N LYS A 341 -10.31 11.61 8.04
CA LYS A 341 -9.22 10.65 8.26
C LYS A 341 -8.37 10.53 7.00
N ILE A 342 -7.06 10.75 7.11
CA ILE A 342 -6.13 10.70 5.99
C ILE A 342 -5.12 9.59 6.22
N ALA A 343 -4.92 8.74 5.19
CA ALA A 343 -3.82 7.80 5.09
C ALA A 343 -2.94 8.13 3.89
N PHE A 344 -1.68 7.80 3.98
CA PHE A 344 -0.67 8.04 2.96
C PHE A 344 -0.86 7.09 1.77
N GLY A 345 -0.71 7.57 0.56
CA GLY A 345 -0.68 6.80 -0.69
C GLY A 345 -0.13 7.65 -1.81
N VAL A 346 0.58 7.04 -2.76
CA VAL A 346 1.36 7.77 -3.77
C VAL A 346 0.75 7.69 -5.16
N ASP A 347 0.42 6.49 -5.64
CA ASP A 347 -0.16 6.27 -6.98
C ASP A 347 0.76 6.72 -8.12
N ASP A 348 2.07 6.54 -7.97
CA ASP A 348 3.07 6.98 -8.92
C ASP A 348 4.24 5.99 -9.04
N ASP A 349 5.17 6.28 -9.96
CA ASP A 349 6.46 5.61 -10.07
C ASP A 349 7.16 5.60 -8.69
N PRO A 350 7.62 4.43 -8.23
CA PRO A 350 8.21 4.30 -6.90
C PRO A 350 9.51 5.10 -6.70
N ASP A 351 10.07 5.69 -7.75
CA ASP A 351 11.18 6.63 -7.62
C ASP A 351 10.78 7.98 -6.97
N PHE A 352 9.46 8.24 -6.80
CA PHE A 352 8.93 9.51 -6.28
C PHE A 352 8.17 9.39 -4.94
N LEU A 353 8.20 8.22 -4.30
CA LEU A 353 7.45 7.90 -3.07
C LEU A 353 7.59 8.95 -1.96
N ASP A 354 8.79 9.46 -1.76
CA ASP A 354 9.09 10.36 -0.65
C ASP A 354 8.52 11.76 -0.84
N ARG A 355 8.19 12.13 -2.09
CA ARG A 355 7.66 13.45 -2.44
C ARG A 355 6.24 13.68 -1.96
N GLU A 356 5.44 12.62 -1.78
CA GLU A 356 4.10 12.74 -1.22
C GLU A 356 4.14 13.33 0.21
N PHE A 357 5.15 13.03 1.04
CA PHE A 357 5.32 13.69 2.33
C PHE A 357 5.44 15.20 2.19
N VAL A 358 6.20 15.65 1.20
CA VAL A 358 6.39 17.08 0.91
C VAL A 358 5.09 17.71 0.40
N ALA A 359 4.34 17.00 -0.47
CA ALA A 359 3.07 17.45 -1.01
C ALA A 359 2.02 17.61 0.10
N LEU A 360 1.89 16.63 1.01
CA LEU A 360 0.99 16.68 2.16
C LEU A 360 1.29 17.90 3.07
N VAL A 361 2.57 18.13 3.38
CA VAL A 361 2.96 19.27 4.26
C VAL A 361 2.76 20.60 3.53
N LYS A 362 3.12 20.72 2.25
CA LYS A 362 2.80 21.91 1.44
C LYS A 362 1.29 22.15 1.32
N GLY A 363 0.50 21.07 1.30
CA GLY A 363 -0.95 21.10 1.32
C GLY A 363 -1.56 21.54 2.66
N GLY A 364 -0.75 21.74 3.71
CA GLY A 364 -1.17 22.28 5.02
C GLY A 364 -1.22 21.27 6.16
N MET A 365 -0.87 20.00 5.91
CA MET A 365 -0.73 19.01 6.98
C MET A 365 0.53 19.28 7.79
N LYS A 366 0.49 19.04 9.10
CA LYS A 366 1.71 19.16 9.92
C LYS A 366 2.65 17.96 9.64
N PRO A 367 3.98 18.14 9.74
CA PRO A 367 4.92 17.03 9.56
C PRO A 367 4.60 15.78 10.39
N VAL A 368 4.17 15.97 11.64
CA VAL A 368 3.78 14.87 12.52
C VAL A 368 2.56 14.10 11.98
N GLU A 369 1.58 14.81 11.44
CA GLU A 369 0.36 14.22 10.85
C GLU A 369 0.69 13.47 9.56
N ALA A 370 1.61 13.97 8.73
CA ALA A 370 2.08 13.30 7.52
C ALA A 370 2.82 11.99 7.86
N LEU A 371 3.67 11.98 8.90
CA LEU A 371 4.30 10.75 9.37
C LEU A 371 3.29 9.76 9.95
N GLN A 372 2.27 10.24 10.67
CA GLN A 372 1.18 9.40 11.17
C GLN A 372 0.33 8.83 10.03
N ALA A 373 0.09 9.60 8.95
CA ALA A 373 -0.61 9.14 7.76
C ALA A 373 0.06 7.91 7.12
N ALA A 374 1.41 7.88 7.07
CA ALA A 374 2.19 6.80 6.50
C ALA A 374 2.52 5.66 7.51
N THR A 375 2.00 5.73 8.73
CA THR A 375 2.30 4.75 9.79
C THR A 375 1.02 4.28 10.48
N VAL A 376 0.64 4.87 11.59
CA VAL A 376 -0.50 4.42 12.42
C VAL A 376 -1.84 4.54 11.70
N ASN A 377 -2.07 5.62 10.93
CA ASN A 377 -3.31 5.82 10.19
C ASN A 377 -3.44 4.80 9.06
N ALA A 378 -2.37 4.62 8.27
CA ALA A 378 -2.33 3.61 7.22
C ALA A 378 -2.55 2.20 7.78
N ALA A 379 -1.91 1.86 8.90
CA ALA A 379 -2.13 0.58 9.58
C ALA A 379 -3.60 0.40 10.04
N GLU A 380 -4.25 1.46 10.51
CA GLU A 380 -5.68 1.45 10.88
C GLU A 380 -6.57 1.24 9.65
N LEU A 381 -6.32 1.99 8.57
CA LEU A 381 -7.04 1.81 7.31
C LEU A 381 -6.94 0.37 6.80
N LEU A 382 -5.74 -0.21 6.82
CA LEU A 382 -5.51 -1.58 6.37
C LEU A 382 -6.04 -2.66 7.34
N GLY A 383 -6.40 -2.30 8.58
CA GLY A 383 -6.81 -3.25 9.62
C GLY A 383 -5.63 -4.05 10.20
N LEU A 384 -4.44 -3.48 10.17
CA LEU A 384 -3.19 -4.13 10.60
C LEU A 384 -2.57 -3.44 11.83
N SER A 385 -3.31 -2.61 12.56
CA SER A 385 -2.80 -1.83 13.70
C SER A 385 -2.15 -2.68 14.80
N ASP A 386 -2.58 -3.92 14.99
CA ASP A 386 -1.98 -4.83 15.97
C ASP A 386 -0.63 -5.41 15.50
N GLN A 387 -0.29 -5.25 14.22
CA GLN A 387 0.87 -5.90 13.61
C GLN A 387 1.96 -4.92 13.17
N ILE A 388 1.59 -3.75 12.64
CA ILE A 388 2.49 -2.74 12.04
C ILE A 388 2.09 -1.31 12.41
N GLY A 389 2.76 -0.32 11.84
CA GLY A 389 2.45 1.11 11.96
C GLY A 389 2.99 1.76 13.24
N GLY A 390 3.64 1.03 14.13
CA GLY A 390 4.26 1.57 15.35
C GLY A 390 5.43 0.73 15.82
N ILE A 391 6.36 1.33 16.55
CA ILE A 391 7.44 0.62 17.22
C ILE A 391 6.97 0.29 18.64
N GLU A 392 6.29 -0.85 18.78
CA GLU A 392 5.63 -1.28 20.02
C GLU A 392 5.83 -2.78 20.23
N ALA A 393 5.89 -3.22 21.50
CA ALA A 393 6.01 -4.65 21.82
C ALA A 393 4.87 -5.47 21.19
N GLY A 394 5.20 -6.60 20.59
CA GLY A 394 4.30 -7.51 19.91
C GLY A 394 4.16 -7.27 18.40
N LYS A 395 4.43 -6.05 17.90
CA LYS A 395 4.38 -5.73 16.48
C LYS A 395 5.58 -6.31 15.72
N PHE A 396 5.47 -6.42 14.41
CA PHE A 396 6.60 -6.78 13.56
C PHE A 396 7.73 -5.77 13.72
N ALA A 397 8.97 -6.25 13.62
CA ALA A 397 10.17 -5.44 13.64
C ALA A 397 10.40 -4.76 12.27
N ASP A 398 9.41 -3.99 11.84
CA ASP A 398 9.46 -3.15 10.65
C ASP A 398 9.92 -1.76 11.09
N VAL A 399 11.19 -1.45 10.85
CA VAL A 399 11.88 -0.27 11.38
C VAL A 399 12.72 0.37 10.29
N ILE A 400 12.59 1.69 10.18
CA ILE A 400 13.47 2.48 9.29
C ILE A 400 14.25 3.53 10.06
N ALA A 401 15.26 4.08 9.43
CA ALA A 401 15.91 5.29 9.92
C ALA A 401 16.21 6.25 8.77
N VAL A 402 16.00 7.54 9.04
CA VAL A 402 16.32 8.63 8.12
C VAL A 402 17.45 9.51 8.68
N SER A 403 18.23 10.12 7.76
CA SER A 403 19.23 11.10 8.13
C SER A 403 18.54 12.44 8.39
N GLY A 404 18.69 12.98 9.63
CA GLY A 404 18.04 14.23 10.04
C GLY A 404 16.78 14.03 10.88
N ASP A 405 16.00 15.09 11.03
CA ASP A 405 14.75 15.10 11.82
C ASP A 405 13.56 15.48 10.93
N PRO A 406 12.68 14.51 10.58
CA PRO A 406 11.57 14.76 9.67
C PRO A 406 10.45 15.61 10.29
N LEU A 407 10.43 15.81 11.62
CA LEU A 407 9.51 16.77 12.24
C LEU A 407 9.96 18.21 12.05
N ALA A 408 11.28 18.44 11.94
CA ALA A 408 11.84 19.76 11.67
C ALA A 408 11.85 20.09 10.17
N ASP A 409 12.12 19.10 9.34
CA ASP A 409 12.15 19.21 7.88
C ASP A 409 11.72 17.89 7.24
N ILE A 410 10.52 17.88 6.68
CA ILE A 410 9.90 16.69 6.13
C ILE A 410 10.69 16.09 4.94
N THR A 411 11.50 16.88 4.23
CA THR A 411 12.36 16.41 3.15
C THR A 411 13.41 15.40 3.61
N ASN A 412 13.66 15.28 4.93
CA ASN A 412 14.50 14.22 5.46
C ASN A 412 13.93 12.81 5.22
N MET A 413 12.65 12.68 4.87
CA MET A 413 12.06 11.39 4.47
C MET A 413 12.68 10.85 3.17
N GLU A 414 13.25 11.69 2.32
CA GLU A 414 14.01 11.30 1.12
C GLU A 414 15.38 10.64 1.45
N ARG A 415 15.79 10.64 2.73
CA ARG A 415 17.14 10.21 3.17
C ARG A 415 17.09 8.97 4.03
N VAL A 416 16.42 7.93 3.54
CA VAL A 416 16.37 6.64 4.24
C VAL A 416 17.72 5.95 4.20
N VAL A 417 18.34 5.78 5.38
CA VAL A 417 19.67 5.19 5.55
C VAL A 417 19.64 3.76 6.12
N PHE A 418 18.51 3.35 6.67
CA PHE A 418 18.32 2.02 7.22
C PHE A 418 16.90 1.53 7.00
N VAL A 419 16.74 0.27 6.63
CA VAL A 419 15.45 -0.41 6.49
C VAL A 419 15.57 -1.83 7.06
N MET A 420 14.66 -2.18 7.94
CA MET A 420 14.45 -3.52 8.47
C MET A 420 12.99 -3.93 8.32
N LYS A 421 12.75 -5.13 7.81
CA LYS A 421 11.42 -5.74 7.74
C LYS A 421 11.45 -7.09 8.45
N GLY A 422 10.65 -7.25 9.52
CA GLY A 422 10.57 -8.49 10.28
C GLY A 422 11.94 -9.00 10.75
N SER A 423 12.83 -8.13 11.21
CA SER A 423 14.23 -8.38 11.61
C SER A 423 15.23 -8.66 10.47
N GLU A 424 14.80 -8.78 9.23
CA GLU A 424 15.71 -8.81 8.09
C GLU A 424 16.18 -7.38 7.77
N THR A 425 17.50 -7.16 7.77
CA THR A 425 18.06 -5.87 7.35
C THR A 425 18.06 -5.81 5.82
N ILE A 426 17.27 -4.91 5.26
CA ILE A 426 17.12 -4.68 3.82
C ILE A 426 18.18 -3.69 3.33
N LYS A 427 18.32 -2.55 4.02
CA LYS A 427 19.24 -1.47 3.70
C LYS A 427 19.99 -1.04 4.95
N ASN A 428 21.29 -0.78 4.80
CA ASN A 428 22.12 -0.16 5.83
C ASN A 428 23.27 0.56 5.14
N THR A 429 23.14 1.85 4.95
CA THR A 429 24.12 2.73 4.26
C THR A 429 24.89 3.62 5.22
N LYS A 430 24.95 3.24 6.50
CA LYS A 430 25.74 3.91 7.54
C LYS A 430 27.20 3.56 7.48
#